data_dfbda438b1664275e351b546da85be50
#
_entry.id   dfbda438b1664275e351b546da85be50
#
_cell.length_a   1.000
_cell.length_b   1.000
_cell.length_c   1.000
_cell.angle_alpha   90.00
_cell.angle_beta   90.00
_cell.angle_gamma   90.00
#
_symmetry.space_group_name_H-M   'P 1'
#
loop_
_entity.id
_entity.type
_entity.pdbx_description
1 polymer ?
#
loop_
_entity_poly.entity_id
_entity_poly.type
_entity_poly.pdbx_seq_one_letter_code
_entity_poly.pdbx_strand_id
1 'polypeptide(L)'
;MICAALGMQAQGNNSGLGGNDEGVESLAERVLGLEKKNDMFNVYFNYTASARTDDEAGPWQSSFKAKELRFEITGRLTDRISYRFRHRLNKTNAAQSVDNFAKATDMMFVSYRLPGDKVELTGGKVCQMWGGFEYDENPMYIYQYSDFGEYMDIFFGGAHVSYKPVPTQEFIAQVTHTDNGTTDDYYGCRPVAVHETGETRALEQSKAPFTYIFNWNGDFGKGLVQTRWAAGVQQQAKGYTSKVVMLGQQLTLPRLQCYFDYMERWDDVDRYGIVTSELMDRFLGGDYTPTTEFIDHGSVEFAGNEFGHYFTDTHMRSFVTKARWEFAPKWKLMLKGMYDVTGLRKQAAYKDYRKVLSYLASLEYYPVRSQDFRVYLAYLGRHYAYNKASALDNRYTNRIELGFMYRIKCY
;
A
#
# COMPACT_ATOMS: atom_id res chain seq x y z
N MET A 1 33.50 -25.20 7.72
CA MET A 1 32.57 -25.20 6.57
C MET A 1 31.19 -24.91 7.17
N ILE A 2 30.89 -23.63 7.41
CA ILE A 2 29.62 -23.17 8.00
C ILE A 2 28.74 -22.86 6.80
N CYS A 3 27.80 -23.75 6.50
CA CYS A 3 26.67 -23.43 5.63
C CYS A 3 25.79 -22.42 6.37
N ALA A 4 25.99 -21.15 6.10
CA ALA A 4 24.97 -20.16 6.35
C ALA A 4 23.76 -20.56 5.49
N ALA A 5 22.77 -21.16 6.08
CA ALA A 5 21.44 -21.28 5.50
C ALA A 5 20.93 -19.85 5.38
N LEU A 6 21.13 -19.22 4.22
CA LEU A 6 20.38 -18.08 3.79
C LEU A 6 18.92 -18.53 3.77
N GLY A 7 18.21 -18.22 4.84
CA GLY A 7 16.78 -18.38 4.91
C GLY A 7 16.17 -17.49 3.84
N MET A 8 16.00 -18.05 2.66
CA MET A 8 15.15 -17.45 1.63
C MET A 8 13.72 -17.53 2.16
N GLN A 9 13.30 -16.49 2.86
CA GLN A 9 11.90 -16.27 3.10
C GLN A 9 11.31 -15.88 1.75
N ALA A 10 10.71 -16.84 1.06
CA ALA A 10 9.65 -16.48 0.16
C ALA A 10 8.73 -15.59 0.98
N GLN A 11 8.58 -14.33 0.57
CA GLN A 11 7.83 -13.35 1.31
C GLN A 11 6.35 -13.65 1.15
N GLY A 12 5.88 -14.72 1.76
CA GLY A 12 4.47 -14.97 1.96
C GLY A 12 4.02 -14.32 3.25
N ASN A 13 2.77 -14.04 3.36
CA ASN A 13 2.02 -13.64 4.56
C ASN A 13 2.37 -12.33 5.23
N ASN A 14 3.58 -11.85 5.12
CA ASN A 14 4.07 -10.66 5.79
C ASN A 14 5.04 -9.91 4.91
N SER A 15 5.04 -10.27 3.66
CA SER A 15 5.91 -9.70 2.68
C SER A 15 5.81 -8.17 2.68
N GLY A 16 6.94 -7.54 2.48
CA GLY A 16 7.08 -6.11 2.29
C GLY A 16 6.80 -5.23 3.48
N LEU A 17 5.99 -5.67 4.40
CA LEU A 17 5.61 -4.90 5.57
C LEU A 17 6.59 -5.06 6.74
N GLY A 18 7.57 -5.96 6.63
CA GLY A 18 8.71 -6.10 7.53
C GLY A 18 9.87 -5.21 7.12
N GLY A 19 10.83 -5.00 7.99
CA GLY A 19 12.12 -4.37 7.70
C GLY A 19 13.18 -5.43 7.42
N ASN A 20 14.37 -4.98 7.05
CA ASN A 20 15.55 -5.84 7.01
C ASN A 20 16.14 -5.95 8.42
N ASP A 21 15.96 -7.12 9.04
CA ASP A 21 16.46 -7.40 10.38
C ASP A 21 17.80 -8.16 10.39
N GLU A 22 18.31 -8.52 9.23
CA GLU A 22 19.55 -9.26 9.12
C GLU A 22 20.72 -8.41 9.64
N GLY A 23 21.39 -8.89 10.69
CA GLY A 23 22.50 -8.20 11.33
C GLY A 23 22.10 -6.95 12.15
N VAL A 24 20.83 -6.73 12.42
CA VAL A 24 20.35 -5.62 13.27
C VAL A 24 20.28 -6.05 14.73
N GLU A 25 21.06 -5.41 15.57
CA GLU A 25 21.03 -5.61 17.02
C GLU A 25 19.84 -4.88 17.66
N SER A 26 19.16 -5.54 18.61
CA SER A 26 18.08 -4.92 19.37
C SER A 26 18.61 -3.92 20.41
N LEU A 27 17.78 -3.00 20.87
CA LEU A 27 18.11 -2.12 21.98
C LEU A 27 18.32 -2.92 23.26
N ALA A 28 17.57 -3.99 23.48
CA ALA A 28 17.74 -4.85 24.64
C ALA A 28 19.12 -5.53 24.67
N GLU A 29 19.62 -5.99 23.52
CA GLU A 29 20.99 -6.55 23.40
C GLU A 29 22.05 -5.49 23.68
N ARG A 30 21.91 -4.30 23.10
CA ARG A 30 22.90 -3.22 23.22
C ARG A 30 22.95 -2.55 24.59
N VAL A 31 21.78 -2.31 25.20
CA VAL A 31 21.66 -1.49 26.44
C VAL A 31 21.64 -2.37 27.68
N LEU A 32 20.99 -3.52 27.62
CA LEU A 32 20.79 -4.40 28.76
C LEU A 32 21.66 -5.65 28.73
N GLY A 33 22.42 -5.89 27.64
CA GLY A 33 23.23 -7.09 27.47
C GLY A 33 22.42 -8.38 27.43
N LEU A 34 21.13 -8.27 27.08
CA LEU A 34 20.22 -9.41 26.99
C LEU A 34 20.40 -10.14 25.65
N GLU A 35 20.93 -11.33 25.68
CA GLU A 35 20.96 -12.18 24.49
C GLU A 35 19.58 -12.73 24.18
N LYS A 36 19.15 -12.55 22.93
CA LYS A 36 17.90 -13.10 22.43
C LYS A 36 17.99 -14.61 22.29
N LYS A 37 17.22 -15.35 23.07
CA LYS A 37 17.23 -16.83 23.10
C LYS A 37 16.29 -17.48 22.10
N ASN A 38 15.27 -16.78 21.59
CA ASN A 38 14.28 -17.30 20.67
C ASN A 38 13.52 -16.19 19.95
N ASP A 39 12.67 -16.55 18.96
CA ASP A 39 11.86 -15.65 18.16
C ASP A 39 10.39 -15.55 18.62
N MET A 40 10.12 -15.87 19.88
CA MET A 40 8.74 -15.86 20.40
C MET A 40 8.16 -14.45 20.48
N PHE A 41 9.01 -13.44 20.71
CA PHE A 41 8.58 -12.07 20.92
C PHE A 41 9.61 -11.09 20.36
N ASN A 42 9.20 -10.27 19.42
CA ASN A 42 10.02 -9.21 18.83
C ASN A 42 9.23 -7.91 18.83
N VAL A 43 9.85 -6.81 19.22
CA VAL A 43 9.23 -5.49 19.34
C VAL A 43 9.95 -4.48 18.48
N TYR A 44 9.21 -3.71 17.71
CA TYR A 44 9.74 -2.69 16.83
C TYR A 44 8.97 -1.38 16.96
N PHE A 45 9.68 -0.27 16.80
CA PHE A 45 9.10 1.02 16.45
C PHE A 45 9.58 1.43 15.07
N ASN A 46 8.64 1.77 14.20
CA ASN A 46 8.92 2.33 12.89
C ASN A 46 8.66 3.84 12.98
N TYR A 47 9.69 4.66 12.73
CA TYR A 47 9.58 6.10 12.82
C TYR A 47 10.21 6.78 11.60
N THR A 48 9.45 7.66 10.95
CA THR A 48 9.90 8.47 9.83
C THR A 48 9.48 9.91 10.05
N ALA A 49 10.43 10.83 9.98
CA ALA A 49 10.18 12.27 10.07
C ALA A 49 11.05 13.05 9.08
N SER A 50 10.54 14.17 8.60
CA SER A 50 11.23 15.03 7.65
C SER A 50 10.90 16.51 7.81
N ALA A 51 11.85 17.36 7.45
CA ALA A 51 11.60 18.72 7.02
C ALA A 51 11.22 18.66 5.53
N ARG A 52 10.06 19.16 5.21
CA ARG A 52 9.48 19.11 3.86
C ARG A 52 9.18 20.51 3.38
N THR A 53 9.43 20.78 2.09
CA THR A 53 8.91 21.94 1.38
C THR A 53 8.30 21.50 0.06
N ASP A 54 7.11 21.96 -0.24
CA ASP A 54 6.33 21.55 -1.41
C ASP A 54 5.37 22.64 -1.89
N ASP A 55 4.89 22.49 -3.14
CA ASP A 55 3.88 23.31 -3.80
C ASP A 55 2.59 22.53 -4.14
N GLU A 56 2.37 21.38 -3.50
CA GLU A 56 1.27 20.45 -3.79
C GLU A 56 -0.12 21.10 -3.58
N ALA A 57 -0.24 21.97 -2.59
CA ALA A 57 -1.48 22.67 -2.24
C ALA A 57 -1.50 24.15 -2.72
N GLY A 58 -0.61 24.55 -3.63
CA GLY A 58 -0.50 25.93 -4.12
C GLY A 58 0.90 26.52 -3.93
N PRO A 59 1.08 27.74 -3.39
CA PRO A 59 2.39 28.32 -3.15
C PRO A 59 3.28 27.44 -2.28
N TRP A 60 4.59 27.48 -2.50
CA TRP A 60 5.56 26.73 -1.70
C TRP A 60 5.36 26.92 -0.19
N GLN A 61 5.23 25.80 0.50
CA GLN A 61 5.06 25.76 1.95
C GLN A 61 6.08 24.81 2.57
N SER A 62 6.54 25.16 3.78
CA SER A 62 7.48 24.32 4.54
C SER A 62 6.86 23.82 5.83
N SER A 63 7.15 22.56 6.18
CA SER A 63 6.61 21.92 7.37
C SER A 63 7.56 20.83 7.89
N PHE A 64 7.44 20.51 9.18
CA PHE A 64 7.97 19.28 9.73
C PHE A 64 6.86 18.23 9.74
N LYS A 65 7.14 17.06 9.18
CA LYS A 65 6.19 15.94 9.09
C LYS A 65 6.74 14.71 9.80
N ALA A 66 5.93 14.12 10.70
CA ALA A 66 6.13 12.77 11.19
C ALA A 66 5.21 11.85 10.35
N LYS A 67 5.76 11.23 9.32
CA LYS A 67 4.99 10.43 8.36
C LYS A 67 4.54 9.10 8.95
N GLU A 68 5.46 8.41 9.60
CA GLU A 68 5.22 7.09 10.16
C GLU A 68 5.59 7.06 11.63
N LEU A 69 4.69 6.55 12.44
CA LEU A 69 4.96 6.20 13.84
C LEU A 69 4.14 4.94 14.15
N ARG A 70 4.78 3.76 14.05
CA ARG A 70 4.13 2.46 14.23
C ARG A 70 4.83 1.66 15.30
N PHE A 71 4.02 1.03 16.13
CA PHE A 71 4.41 0.00 17.06
C PHE A 71 4.10 -1.37 16.45
N GLU A 72 5.04 -2.31 16.52
CA GLU A 72 4.89 -3.63 15.94
C GLU A 72 5.41 -4.70 16.89
N ILE A 73 4.63 -5.77 17.03
CA ILE A 73 5.02 -6.98 17.74
C ILE A 73 4.88 -8.14 16.76
N THR A 74 5.92 -8.96 16.67
CA THR A 74 5.88 -10.21 15.90
C THR A 74 6.46 -11.34 16.72
N GLY A 75 6.02 -12.57 16.47
CA GLY A 75 6.62 -13.70 17.16
C GLY A 75 6.15 -15.05 16.64
N ARG A 76 6.90 -16.06 17.05
CA ARG A 76 6.60 -17.47 16.80
C ARG A 76 6.44 -18.19 18.14
N LEU A 77 5.19 -18.40 18.55
CA LEU A 77 4.86 -19.04 19.83
C LEU A 77 5.28 -20.52 19.89
N THR A 78 5.21 -21.18 18.74
CA THR A 78 5.68 -22.56 18.54
C THR A 78 6.28 -22.66 17.15
N ASP A 79 6.86 -23.79 16.78
CA ASP A 79 7.36 -24.03 15.42
C ASP A 79 6.25 -23.89 14.35
N ARG A 80 4.99 -23.90 14.76
CA ARG A 80 3.82 -23.88 13.86
C ARG A 80 2.92 -22.67 14.02
N ILE A 81 2.96 -21.96 15.14
CA ILE A 81 2.08 -20.82 15.42
C ILE A 81 2.91 -19.56 15.44
N SER A 82 2.57 -18.63 14.56
CA SER A 82 3.12 -17.27 14.55
C SER A 82 2.02 -16.23 14.65
N TYR A 83 2.38 -15.03 15.04
CA TYR A 83 1.46 -13.91 15.17
C TYR A 83 2.12 -12.60 14.79
N ARG A 84 1.30 -11.60 14.43
CA ARG A 84 1.73 -10.23 14.20
C ARG A 84 0.67 -9.26 14.67
N PHE A 85 1.13 -8.21 15.34
CA PHE A 85 0.35 -7.03 15.69
C PHE A 85 1.10 -5.80 15.20
N ARG A 86 0.38 -4.86 14.52
CA ARG A 86 0.94 -3.57 14.12
C ARG A 86 -0.09 -2.47 14.28
N HIS A 87 0.30 -1.41 14.95
CA HIS A 87 -0.57 -0.31 15.32
C HIS A 87 0.12 1.04 15.05
N ARG A 88 -0.63 2.00 14.50
CA ARG A 88 -0.16 3.37 14.26
C ARG A 88 -0.43 4.22 15.48
N LEU A 89 0.61 4.82 16.06
CA LEU A 89 0.49 5.67 17.24
C LEU A 89 0.04 7.11 16.89
N ASN A 90 0.06 7.47 15.62
CA ASN A 90 -0.34 8.79 15.09
C ASN A 90 -1.68 8.77 14.34
N LYS A 91 -2.52 7.77 14.60
CA LYS A 91 -3.90 7.69 14.08
C LYS A 91 -4.92 7.58 15.22
N THR A 92 -6.19 7.82 14.87
CA THR A 92 -7.29 7.70 15.84
C THR A 92 -7.49 6.26 16.31
N ASN A 93 -7.81 6.10 17.59
CA ASN A 93 -8.19 4.83 18.22
C ASN A 93 -9.71 4.56 18.17
N ALA A 94 -10.49 5.37 17.44
CA ALA A 94 -11.90 5.10 17.25
C ALA A 94 -12.09 3.71 16.61
N ALA A 95 -13.06 2.94 17.08
CA ALA A 95 -13.37 1.63 16.52
C ALA A 95 -13.94 1.78 15.11
N GLN A 96 -13.62 0.82 14.25
CA GLN A 96 -14.26 0.70 12.94
C GLN A 96 -15.60 -0.04 13.07
N SER A 97 -16.53 0.23 12.17
CA SER A 97 -17.91 -0.26 12.31
C SER A 97 -18.05 -1.77 12.02
N VAL A 98 -17.18 -2.36 11.21
CA VAL A 98 -17.30 -3.76 10.76
C VAL A 98 -16.38 -4.70 11.55
N ASP A 99 -15.08 -4.41 11.59
CA ASP A 99 -14.10 -5.31 12.23
C ASP A 99 -13.89 -5.03 13.71
N ASN A 100 -14.48 -3.96 14.22
CA ASN A 100 -14.36 -3.48 15.62
C ASN A 100 -12.93 -3.23 16.10
N PHE A 101 -11.95 -3.21 15.20
CA PHE A 101 -10.60 -2.77 15.51
C PHE A 101 -10.52 -1.24 15.47
N ALA A 102 -9.59 -0.68 16.24
CA ALA A 102 -9.24 0.73 16.09
C ALA A 102 -8.76 1.02 14.66
N LYS A 103 -9.11 2.18 14.10
CA LYS A 103 -8.62 2.64 12.79
C LYS A 103 -7.09 2.67 12.71
N ALA A 104 -6.43 2.89 13.86
CA ALA A 104 -4.98 2.85 13.98
C ALA A 104 -4.37 1.43 13.89
N THR A 105 -5.16 0.36 14.08
CA THR A 105 -4.65 -1.02 14.01
C THR A 105 -4.57 -1.46 12.55
N ASP A 106 -3.35 -1.59 12.02
CA ASP A 106 -3.12 -2.12 10.68
C ASP A 106 -3.35 -3.63 10.62
N MET A 107 -2.71 -4.38 11.52
CA MET A 107 -2.74 -5.84 11.50
C MET A 107 -2.85 -6.40 12.91
N MET A 108 -3.62 -7.49 13.03
CA MET A 108 -3.67 -8.37 14.19
C MET A 108 -4.13 -9.74 13.72
N PHE A 109 -3.19 -10.66 13.55
CA PHE A 109 -3.49 -11.98 13.03
C PHE A 109 -2.64 -13.08 13.67
N VAL A 110 -3.11 -14.30 13.51
CA VAL A 110 -2.40 -15.52 13.89
C VAL A 110 -2.31 -16.41 12.65
N SER A 111 -1.14 -17.03 12.47
CA SER A 111 -0.90 -18.01 11.41
C SER A 111 -0.61 -19.38 12.03
N TYR A 112 -1.12 -20.41 11.39
CA TYR A 112 -0.88 -21.81 11.76
C TYR A 112 -0.35 -22.61 10.57
N ARG A 113 0.85 -23.15 10.71
CA ARG A 113 1.49 -23.98 9.70
C ARG A 113 1.12 -25.43 9.90
N LEU A 114 0.52 -26.04 8.88
CA LEU A 114 0.11 -27.44 8.92
C LEU A 114 1.33 -28.39 8.92
N PRO A 115 1.18 -29.64 9.41
CA PRO A 115 2.19 -30.67 9.27
C PRO A 115 2.65 -30.83 7.81
N GLY A 116 3.97 -30.92 7.61
CA GLY A 116 4.57 -30.98 6.26
C GLY A 116 5.01 -29.62 5.71
N ASP A 117 4.80 -28.52 6.45
CA ASP A 117 5.35 -27.17 6.24
C ASP A 117 5.02 -26.52 4.89
N LYS A 118 4.10 -27.09 4.11
CA LYS A 118 3.70 -26.58 2.79
C LYS A 118 2.48 -25.70 2.82
N VAL A 119 1.64 -25.82 3.83
CA VAL A 119 0.40 -25.05 3.94
C VAL A 119 0.39 -24.25 5.23
N GLU A 120 0.05 -22.97 5.12
CA GLU A 120 -0.14 -22.09 6.27
C GLU A 120 -1.52 -21.42 6.17
N LEU A 121 -2.23 -21.42 7.28
CA LEU A 121 -3.53 -20.78 7.44
C LEU A 121 -3.36 -19.54 8.30
N THR A 122 -3.90 -18.40 7.84
CA THR A 122 -3.83 -17.14 8.59
C THR A 122 -5.23 -16.57 8.73
N GLY A 123 -5.53 -16.04 9.91
CA GLY A 123 -6.81 -15.38 10.19
C GLY A 123 -6.68 -14.23 11.16
N GLY A 124 -7.53 -13.22 11.00
CA GLY A 124 -7.55 -11.99 11.79
C GLY A 124 -7.65 -10.73 10.92
N LYS A 125 -7.16 -9.59 11.42
CA LYS A 125 -6.98 -8.40 10.59
C LYS A 125 -5.67 -8.52 9.84
N VAL A 126 -5.76 -8.66 8.53
CA VAL A 126 -4.64 -8.96 7.62
C VAL A 126 -4.43 -7.85 6.60
N CYS A 127 -3.25 -7.85 5.99
CA CYS A 127 -3.03 -7.10 4.77
C CYS A 127 -3.58 -7.88 3.58
N GLN A 128 -4.23 -7.21 2.63
CA GLN A 128 -4.60 -7.81 1.36
C GLN A 128 -3.35 -8.12 0.53
N MET A 129 -3.31 -9.29 -0.10
CA MET A 129 -2.13 -9.82 -0.79
C MET A 129 -2.17 -9.52 -2.29
N TRP A 130 -2.21 -8.23 -2.64
CA TRP A 130 -2.38 -7.81 -4.03
C TRP A 130 -1.17 -8.04 -4.93
N GLY A 131 0.01 -8.28 -4.38
CA GLY A 131 1.23 -8.38 -5.20
C GLY A 131 1.77 -7.02 -5.62
N GLY A 132 2.77 -7.03 -6.54
CA GLY A 132 3.57 -5.84 -6.84
C GLY A 132 4.60 -5.55 -5.76
N PHE A 133 5.75 -5.00 -6.12
CA PHE A 133 6.82 -4.70 -5.17
C PHE A 133 6.62 -3.37 -4.46
N GLU A 134 5.97 -2.38 -5.11
CA GLU A 134 5.57 -1.16 -4.43
C GLU A 134 4.64 -1.45 -3.26
N TYR A 135 3.68 -2.36 -3.50
CA TYR A 135 2.68 -2.73 -2.51
C TYR A 135 3.24 -3.60 -1.39
N ASP A 136 4.23 -4.43 -1.73
CA ASP A 136 4.89 -5.36 -0.83
C ASP A 136 5.93 -4.68 0.10
N GLU A 137 6.36 -3.47 -0.24
CA GLU A 137 7.35 -2.71 0.53
C GLU A 137 6.74 -2.16 1.83
N ASN A 138 7.52 -2.17 2.92
CA ASN A 138 7.08 -1.55 4.17
C ASN A 138 6.79 -0.05 3.94
N PRO A 139 5.61 0.45 4.30
CA PRO A 139 5.22 1.85 4.07
C PRO A 139 6.21 2.89 4.60
N MET A 140 6.98 2.56 5.65
CA MET A 140 8.01 3.48 6.17
C MET A 140 9.12 3.78 5.15
N TYR A 141 9.36 2.87 4.18
CA TYR A 141 10.40 3.04 3.15
C TYR A 141 9.89 3.70 1.87
N ILE A 142 8.59 3.95 1.79
CA ILE A 142 7.95 4.56 0.63
C ILE A 142 7.92 6.08 0.81
N TYR A 143 8.58 6.81 -0.06
CA TYR A 143 8.53 8.28 -0.09
C TYR A 143 7.23 8.79 -0.71
N GLN A 144 6.79 8.13 -1.77
CA GLN A 144 5.54 8.38 -2.48
C GLN A 144 5.05 7.10 -3.14
N TYR A 145 3.77 6.80 -3.01
CA TYR A 145 3.08 5.78 -3.78
C TYR A 145 2.68 6.29 -5.16
N SER A 146 2.49 5.36 -6.12
CA SER A 146 1.67 5.60 -7.31
C SER A 146 0.25 5.96 -6.89
N ASP A 147 -0.54 6.55 -7.77
CA ASP A 147 -1.95 6.82 -7.46
C ASP A 147 -2.70 5.54 -7.06
N PHE A 148 -2.37 4.43 -7.68
CA PHE A 148 -2.95 3.14 -7.32
C PHE A 148 -2.67 2.76 -5.86
N GLY A 149 -1.42 2.86 -5.42
CA GLY A 149 -1.02 2.51 -4.04
C GLY A 149 -1.48 3.54 -3.01
N GLU A 150 -1.58 4.82 -3.38
CA GLU A 150 -1.96 5.91 -2.48
C GLU A 150 -3.43 5.79 -2.03
N TYR A 151 -4.32 5.44 -2.97
CA TYR A 151 -5.76 5.37 -2.70
C TYR A 151 -6.25 3.98 -2.27
N MET A 152 -5.36 3.00 -2.19
CA MET A 152 -5.76 1.63 -1.85
C MET A 152 -5.76 1.39 -0.34
N ASP A 153 -6.92 1.08 0.23
CA ASP A 153 -7.00 0.52 1.58
C ASP A 153 -6.70 -0.99 1.55
N ILE A 154 -5.96 -1.49 2.54
CA ILE A 154 -5.36 -2.82 2.47
C ILE A 154 -5.46 -3.65 3.74
N PHE A 155 -5.99 -3.09 4.83
CA PHE A 155 -6.01 -3.75 6.12
C PHE A 155 -7.42 -4.08 6.56
N PHE A 156 -7.83 -5.34 6.37
CA PHE A 156 -9.19 -5.82 6.63
C PHE A 156 -9.22 -7.12 7.43
N GLY A 157 -10.33 -7.34 8.13
CA GLY A 157 -10.65 -8.63 8.71
C GLY A 157 -10.80 -9.69 7.61
N GLY A 158 -10.15 -10.85 7.78
CA GLY A 158 -10.20 -11.91 6.80
C GLY A 158 -9.28 -13.08 7.11
N ALA A 159 -9.10 -13.93 6.11
CA ALA A 159 -8.25 -15.11 6.20
C ALA A 159 -7.61 -15.42 4.85
N HIS A 160 -6.50 -16.15 4.89
CA HIS A 160 -5.89 -16.71 3.69
C HIS A 160 -5.22 -18.06 3.94
N VAL A 161 -5.04 -18.77 2.85
CA VAL A 161 -4.26 -20.00 2.78
C VAL A 161 -3.06 -19.74 1.89
N SER A 162 -1.87 -19.98 2.41
CA SER A 162 -0.63 -20.00 1.63
C SER A 162 -0.23 -21.45 1.38
N TYR A 163 0.11 -21.76 0.13
CA TYR A 163 0.62 -23.06 -0.30
C TYR A 163 1.99 -22.93 -0.95
N LYS A 164 2.99 -23.58 -0.36
CA LYS A 164 4.38 -23.61 -0.84
C LYS A 164 4.73 -25.03 -1.30
N PRO A 165 4.46 -25.40 -2.57
CA PRO A 165 4.86 -26.73 -3.08
C PRO A 165 6.35 -26.94 -2.99
N VAL A 166 7.14 -25.90 -3.25
CA VAL A 166 8.59 -25.82 -3.10
C VAL A 166 8.95 -24.48 -2.45
N PRO A 167 10.14 -24.35 -1.82
CA PRO A 167 10.49 -23.12 -1.07
C PRO A 167 10.51 -21.84 -1.91
N THR A 168 10.67 -21.95 -3.22
CA THR A 168 10.76 -20.81 -4.14
C THR A 168 9.42 -20.39 -4.77
N GLN A 169 8.34 -21.12 -4.49
CA GLN A 169 7.03 -20.84 -5.08
C GLN A 169 5.97 -20.81 -3.98
N GLU A 170 5.16 -19.78 -3.97
CA GLU A 170 4.06 -19.62 -3.04
C GLU A 170 2.80 -19.18 -3.78
N PHE A 171 1.71 -19.85 -3.50
CA PHE A 171 0.37 -19.52 -3.98
C PHE A 171 -0.51 -19.17 -2.78
N ILE A 172 -1.22 -18.05 -2.86
CA ILE A 172 -2.08 -17.58 -1.78
C ILE A 172 -3.50 -17.39 -2.31
N ALA A 173 -4.47 -17.95 -1.60
CA ALA A 173 -5.88 -17.66 -1.80
C ALA A 173 -6.39 -16.94 -0.55
N GLN A 174 -6.90 -15.73 -0.73
CA GLN A 174 -7.31 -14.85 0.37
C GLN A 174 -8.75 -14.39 0.19
N VAL A 175 -9.47 -14.29 1.31
CA VAL A 175 -10.76 -13.61 1.43
C VAL A 175 -10.68 -12.61 2.58
N THR A 176 -11.13 -11.38 2.32
CA THR A 176 -11.22 -10.32 3.33
C THR A 176 -12.53 -9.57 3.18
N HIS A 177 -12.88 -8.77 4.17
CA HIS A 177 -13.85 -7.70 3.92
C HIS A 177 -13.35 -6.76 2.81
N THR A 178 -14.27 -6.18 2.07
CA THR A 178 -13.96 -5.13 1.08
C THR A 178 -13.80 -3.78 1.76
N ASP A 179 -14.58 -3.53 2.80
CA ASP A 179 -14.67 -2.28 3.53
C ASP A 179 -14.70 -2.54 5.03
N ASN A 180 -14.26 -1.56 5.84
CA ASN A 180 -14.38 -1.55 7.29
C ASN A 180 -15.62 -0.79 7.78
N GLY A 181 -16.45 -0.30 6.88
CA GLY A 181 -17.66 0.44 7.14
C GLY A 181 -18.82 0.03 6.26
N THR A 182 -19.93 0.73 6.38
CA THR A 182 -21.12 0.58 5.54
C THR A 182 -20.90 1.29 4.19
N THR A 183 -21.83 1.10 3.25
CA THR A 183 -21.82 1.84 1.98
C THR A 183 -21.89 3.36 2.23
N ASP A 184 -22.66 3.79 3.22
CA ASP A 184 -22.78 5.21 3.60
C ASP A 184 -21.47 5.76 4.21
N ASP A 185 -20.71 4.93 4.94
CA ASP A 185 -19.40 5.33 5.48
C ASP A 185 -18.36 5.57 4.38
N TYR A 186 -18.47 4.84 3.26
CA TYR A 186 -17.51 4.92 2.15
C TYR A 186 -17.91 5.92 1.06
N TYR A 187 -19.20 5.98 0.75
CA TYR A 187 -19.71 6.74 -0.38
C TYR A 187 -20.60 7.93 0.05
N GLY A 188 -20.70 8.20 1.36
CA GLY A 188 -21.52 9.28 1.89
C GLY A 188 -23.01 8.93 2.02
N CYS A 189 -23.76 9.85 2.58
CA CYS A 189 -25.19 9.63 2.88
C CYS A 189 -26.01 9.45 1.60
N ARG A 190 -26.73 8.32 1.51
CA ARG A 190 -27.58 7.95 0.35
C ARG A 190 -26.83 7.99 -0.98
N PRO A 191 -25.73 7.25 -1.10
CA PRO A 191 -24.88 7.34 -2.28
C PRO A 191 -25.58 6.78 -3.52
N VAL A 192 -25.28 7.39 -4.66
CA VAL A 192 -25.82 6.99 -5.97
C VAL A 192 -24.70 6.80 -6.99
N ALA A 193 -24.83 5.77 -7.80
CA ALA A 193 -24.03 5.56 -8.98
C ALA A 193 -24.55 6.39 -10.15
N VAL A 194 -23.68 7.15 -10.80
CA VAL A 194 -24.03 7.97 -11.98
C VAL A 194 -23.50 7.25 -13.23
N HIS A 195 -24.42 6.78 -14.06
CA HIS A 195 -24.12 6.07 -15.29
C HIS A 195 -23.79 7.04 -16.44
N GLU A 196 -23.22 6.52 -17.50
CA GLU A 196 -22.84 7.27 -18.70
C GLU A 196 -23.99 8.05 -19.36
N THR A 197 -25.20 7.55 -19.18
CA THR A 197 -26.43 8.18 -19.70
C THR A 197 -26.95 9.33 -18.81
N GLY A 198 -26.34 9.55 -17.64
CA GLY A 198 -26.87 10.44 -16.61
C GLY A 198 -27.90 9.76 -15.70
N GLU A 199 -28.27 8.51 -15.95
CA GLU A 199 -29.12 7.74 -15.05
C GLU A 199 -28.42 7.53 -13.71
N THR A 200 -29.13 7.73 -12.61
CA THR A 200 -28.63 7.50 -11.25
C THR A 200 -29.29 6.28 -10.62
N ARG A 201 -28.51 5.47 -9.90
CA ARG A 201 -29.01 4.33 -9.12
C ARG A 201 -28.44 4.36 -7.72
N ALA A 202 -29.29 4.10 -6.72
CA ALA A 202 -28.85 3.99 -5.35
C ALA A 202 -27.79 2.91 -5.16
N LEU A 203 -26.73 3.22 -4.42
CA LEU A 203 -25.71 2.24 -4.00
C LEU A 203 -26.20 1.57 -2.73
N GLU A 204 -26.65 0.33 -2.85
CA GLU A 204 -27.10 -0.47 -1.73
C GLU A 204 -25.97 -1.32 -1.18
N GLN A 205 -25.93 -1.52 0.15
CA GLN A 205 -24.98 -2.40 0.81
C GLN A 205 -25.08 -3.83 0.25
N SER A 206 -23.92 -4.41 -0.09
CA SER A 206 -23.87 -5.82 -0.44
C SER A 206 -24.08 -6.68 0.81
N LYS A 207 -24.78 -7.81 0.66
CA LYS A 207 -24.92 -8.81 1.75
C LYS A 207 -23.63 -9.62 1.99
N ALA A 208 -22.69 -9.58 1.04
CA ALA A 208 -21.41 -10.28 1.10
C ALA A 208 -20.31 -9.35 0.56
N PRO A 209 -19.93 -8.30 1.32
CA PRO A 209 -18.94 -7.31 0.90
C PRO A 209 -17.52 -7.88 1.06
N PHE A 210 -17.21 -8.90 0.28
CA PHE A 210 -15.91 -9.57 0.33
C PHE A 210 -15.03 -9.26 -0.87
N THR A 211 -13.74 -9.27 -0.61
CA THR A 211 -12.66 -9.24 -1.59
C THR A 211 -12.03 -10.62 -1.66
N TYR A 212 -11.88 -11.14 -2.87
CA TYR A 212 -11.22 -12.42 -3.16
C TYR A 212 -9.95 -12.15 -3.95
N ILE A 213 -8.83 -12.66 -3.46
CA ILE A 213 -7.52 -12.46 -4.08
C ILE A 213 -6.84 -13.81 -4.28
N PHE A 214 -6.28 -14.00 -5.47
CA PHE A 214 -5.29 -15.03 -5.74
C PHE A 214 -3.95 -14.39 -6.01
N ASN A 215 -2.91 -14.84 -5.32
CA ASN A 215 -1.56 -14.29 -5.42
C ASN A 215 -0.56 -15.42 -5.69
N TRP A 216 0.44 -15.13 -6.52
CA TRP A 216 1.59 -16.00 -6.77
C TRP A 216 2.89 -15.23 -6.54
N ASN A 217 3.71 -15.75 -5.64
CA ASN A 217 5.05 -15.26 -5.36
C ASN A 217 6.07 -16.30 -5.85
N GLY A 218 6.95 -15.89 -6.73
CA GLY A 218 8.02 -16.72 -7.28
C GLY A 218 9.39 -16.14 -6.98
N ASP A 219 10.34 -17.03 -6.76
CA ASP A 219 11.75 -16.71 -6.57
C ASP A 219 12.58 -17.59 -7.50
N PHE A 220 13.41 -16.98 -8.32
CA PHE A 220 14.21 -17.65 -9.36
C PHE A 220 15.66 -17.24 -9.23
N GLY A 221 16.56 -18.19 -9.53
CA GLY A 221 18.00 -17.94 -9.51
C GLY A 221 18.52 -17.52 -8.13
N LYS A 222 18.01 -18.10 -7.03
CA LYS A 222 18.39 -17.79 -5.65
C LYS A 222 18.15 -16.32 -5.27
N GLY A 223 16.98 -15.78 -5.63
CA GLY A 223 16.61 -14.40 -5.34
C GLY A 223 17.02 -13.38 -6.39
N LEU A 224 17.67 -13.83 -7.48
CA LEU A 224 18.06 -12.94 -8.57
C LEU A 224 16.86 -12.28 -9.24
N VAL A 225 15.83 -13.07 -9.54
CA VAL A 225 14.55 -12.59 -10.10
C VAL A 225 13.42 -13.05 -9.21
N GLN A 226 12.55 -12.12 -8.87
CA GLN A 226 11.36 -12.40 -8.06
C GLN A 226 10.10 -11.90 -8.77
N THR A 227 8.99 -12.61 -8.56
CA THR A 227 7.65 -12.24 -9.05
C THR A 227 6.71 -11.99 -7.88
N ARG A 228 5.76 -11.06 -8.06
CA ARG A 228 4.65 -10.76 -7.15
C ARG A 228 3.42 -10.49 -7.99
N TRP A 229 2.68 -11.52 -8.33
CA TRP A 229 1.53 -11.43 -9.21
C TRP A 229 0.26 -11.73 -8.45
N ALA A 230 -0.76 -10.92 -8.68
CA ALA A 230 -2.07 -11.17 -8.10
C ALA A 230 -3.19 -10.72 -9.02
N ALA A 231 -4.33 -11.36 -8.83
CA ALA A 231 -5.60 -10.94 -9.40
C ALA A 231 -6.70 -11.13 -8.36
N GLY A 232 -7.70 -10.28 -8.40
CA GLY A 232 -8.81 -10.38 -7.46
C GLY A 232 -10.05 -9.60 -7.87
N VAL A 233 -11.11 -9.85 -7.12
CA VAL A 233 -12.41 -9.20 -7.28
C VAL A 233 -12.87 -8.67 -5.93
N GLN A 234 -13.35 -7.44 -5.91
CA GLN A 234 -13.91 -6.78 -4.73
C GLN A 234 -15.39 -6.50 -4.97
N GLN A 235 -16.24 -6.86 -4.01
CA GLN A 235 -17.67 -6.50 -4.04
C GLN A 235 -17.83 -5.09 -3.45
N GLN A 236 -18.00 -4.07 -4.30
CA GLN A 236 -18.08 -2.67 -3.89
C GLN A 236 -19.44 -2.30 -3.26
N ALA A 237 -20.52 -2.66 -3.94
CA ALA A 237 -21.89 -2.49 -3.51
C ALA A 237 -22.75 -3.58 -4.14
N LYS A 238 -24.03 -3.66 -3.84
CA LYS A 238 -24.95 -4.64 -4.43
C LYS A 238 -25.01 -4.46 -5.95
N GLY A 239 -24.52 -5.46 -6.69
CA GLY A 239 -24.45 -5.44 -8.15
C GLY A 239 -23.26 -4.68 -8.76
N TYR A 240 -22.36 -4.14 -7.94
CA TYR A 240 -21.15 -3.43 -8.38
C TYR A 240 -19.89 -4.10 -7.86
N THR A 241 -18.95 -4.32 -8.74
CA THR A 241 -17.68 -5.00 -8.44
C THR A 241 -16.47 -4.20 -8.93
N SER A 242 -15.33 -4.51 -8.37
CA SER A 242 -14.03 -4.09 -8.88
C SER A 242 -13.20 -5.30 -9.23
N LYS A 243 -12.46 -5.23 -10.32
CA LYS A 243 -11.46 -6.24 -10.71
C LYS A 243 -10.08 -5.60 -10.68
N VAL A 244 -9.12 -6.31 -10.11
CA VAL A 244 -7.76 -5.80 -9.94
C VAL A 244 -6.76 -6.85 -10.39
N VAL A 245 -5.74 -6.41 -11.13
CA VAL A 245 -4.57 -7.22 -11.52
C VAL A 245 -3.31 -6.46 -11.16
N MET A 246 -2.36 -7.13 -10.55
CA MET A 246 -1.04 -6.61 -10.23
C MET A 246 0.04 -7.59 -10.65
N LEU A 247 1.04 -7.12 -11.38
CA LEU A 247 2.15 -7.91 -11.90
C LEU A 247 3.46 -7.23 -11.55
N GLY A 248 4.18 -7.77 -10.57
CA GLY A 248 5.47 -7.25 -10.15
C GLY A 248 6.64 -8.16 -10.54
N GLN A 249 7.73 -7.54 -11.01
CA GLN A 249 8.99 -8.21 -11.32
C GLN A 249 10.14 -7.47 -10.64
N GLN A 250 11.00 -8.17 -9.93
CA GLN A 250 12.17 -7.60 -9.28
C GLN A 250 13.44 -8.33 -9.72
N LEU A 251 14.48 -7.55 -9.96
CA LEU A 251 15.85 -8.02 -10.15
C LEU A 251 16.70 -7.56 -8.96
N THR A 252 17.38 -8.49 -8.32
CA THR A 252 18.28 -8.22 -7.18
C THR A 252 19.71 -8.65 -7.52
N LEU A 253 20.58 -7.66 -7.69
CA LEU A 253 22.01 -7.81 -7.86
C LEU A 253 22.73 -7.38 -6.57
N PRO A 254 24.02 -7.70 -6.34
CA PRO A 254 24.71 -7.42 -5.09
C PRO A 254 24.68 -5.96 -4.63
N ARG A 255 24.58 -4.99 -5.55
CA ARG A 255 24.57 -3.56 -5.25
C ARG A 255 23.43 -2.80 -5.92
N LEU A 256 22.57 -3.50 -6.66
CA LEU A 256 21.47 -2.90 -7.40
C LEU A 256 20.23 -3.76 -7.24
N GLN A 257 19.16 -3.18 -6.74
CA GLN A 257 17.84 -3.76 -6.75
C GLN A 257 16.94 -2.89 -7.60
N CYS A 258 16.22 -3.48 -8.52
CA CYS A 258 15.24 -2.77 -9.31
C CYS A 258 13.98 -3.61 -9.49
N TYR A 259 12.84 -2.95 -9.51
CA TYR A 259 11.57 -3.59 -9.83
C TYR A 259 10.77 -2.79 -10.85
N PHE A 260 9.84 -3.50 -11.47
CA PHE A 260 8.79 -2.96 -12.32
C PHE A 260 7.48 -3.59 -11.91
N ASP A 261 6.46 -2.75 -11.64
CA ASP A 261 5.10 -3.17 -11.36
C ASP A 261 4.15 -2.61 -12.42
N TYR A 262 3.22 -3.45 -12.84
CA TYR A 262 2.04 -3.09 -13.59
C TYR A 262 0.81 -3.36 -12.73
N MET A 263 -0.05 -2.36 -12.61
CA MET A 263 -1.27 -2.44 -11.82
C MET A 263 -2.43 -1.93 -12.67
N GLU A 264 -3.53 -2.66 -12.67
CA GLU A 264 -4.72 -2.32 -13.45
C GLU A 264 -5.99 -2.62 -12.65
N ARG A 265 -6.94 -1.71 -12.74
CA ARG A 265 -8.18 -1.77 -11.98
C ARG A 265 -9.35 -1.32 -12.84
N TRP A 266 -10.43 -2.09 -12.80
CA TRP A 266 -11.72 -1.81 -13.41
C TRP A 266 -12.77 -1.76 -12.32
N ASP A 267 -13.29 -0.57 -12.02
CA ASP A 267 -14.31 -0.37 -11.02
C ASP A 267 -15.67 -0.14 -11.68
N ASP A 268 -16.68 -0.83 -11.19
CA ASP A 268 -18.06 -0.55 -11.59
C ASP A 268 -18.56 0.76 -10.95
N VAL A 269 -17.99 1.18 -9.80
CA VAL A 269 -18.20 2.49 -9.16
C VAL A 269 -16.83 3.06 -8.79
N ASP A 270 -16.64 4.37 -8.95
CA ASP A 270 -15.39 5.08 -8.65
C ASP A 270 -15.03 4.98 -7.15
N ARG A 271 -14.40 3.87 -6.78
CA ARG A 271 -14.07 3.59 -5.38
C ARG A 271 -13.07 4.60 -4.81
N TYR A 272 -12.13 5.05 -5.63
CA TYR A 272 -11.11 5.99 -5.18
C TYR A 272 -11.54 7.46 -5.25
N GLY A 273 -12.71 7.73 -5.85
CA GLY A 273 -13.25 9.06 -5.97
C GLY A 273 -12.41 10.02 -6.83
N ILE A 274 -11.39 9.52 -7.54
CA ILE A 274 -10.50 10.37 -8.35
C ILE A 274 -11.29 11.04 -9.49
N VAL A 275 -12.02 10.23 -10.25
CA VAL A 275 -12.83 10.73 -11.37
C VAL A 275 -13.98 11.58 -10.85
N THR A 276 -14.61 11.13 -9.79
CA THR A 276 -15.74 11.82 -9.15
C THR A 276 -15.33 13.20 -8.66
N SER A 277 -14.23 13.31 -7.90
CA SER A 277 -13.77 14.59 -7.36
C SER A 277 -13.33 15.59 -8.44
N GLU A 278 -12.85 15.11 -9.58
CA GLU A 278 -12.36 15.97 -10.65
C GLU A 278 -13.42 16.39 -11.69
N LEU A 279 -14.43 15.54 -11.93
CA LEU A 279 -15.38 15.74 -13.04
C LEU A 279 -16.84 15.93 -12.62
N MET A 280 -17.27 15.50 -11.42
CA MET A 280 -18.69 15.45 -11.04
C MET A 280 -19.33 16.84 -10.99
N ASP A 281 -18.64 17.85 -10.47
CA ASP A 281 -19.13 19.23 -10.42
C ASP A 281 -19.56 19.75 -11.80
N ARG A 282 -18.74 19.48 -12.81
CA ARG A 282 -19.02 19.88 -14.20
C ARG A 282 -20.14 19.07 -14.82
N PHE A 283 -20.23 17.80 -14.49
CA PHE A 283 -21.24 16.89 -15.01
C PHE A 283 -22.62 17.25 -14.48
N LEU A 284 -22.72 17.68 -13.21
CA LEU A 284 -23.96 18.09 -12.56
C LEU A 284 -24.31 19.57 -12.72
N GLY A 285 -23.48 20.37 -13.43
CA GLY A 285 -23.77 21.76 -13.77
C GLY A 285 -23.39 22.81 -12.72
N GLY A 286 -22.40 22.52 -11.89
CA GLY A 286 -21.75 23.52 -11.02
C GLY A 286 -22.35 23.72 -9.64
N ASP A 287 -23.39 22.94 -9.25
CA ASP A 287 -23.97 22.99 -7.91
C ASP A 287 -23.37 21.93 -6.94
N TYR A 288 -22.30 21.29 -7.36
CA TYR A 288 -21.65 20.22 -6.63
C TYR A 288 -20.38 20.71 -5.95
N THR A 289 -20.37 20.70 -4.63
CA THR A 289 -19.17 20.98 -3.84
C THR A 289 -18.63 19.67 -3.28
N PRO A 290 -17.56 19.08 -3.84
CA PRO A 290 -16.92 17.92 -3.25
C PRO A 290 -16.26 18.33 -1.93
N THR A 291 -16.72 17.79 -0.82
CA THR A 291 -15.97 17.88 0.44
C THR A 291 -14.87 16.83 0.41
N THR A 292 -13.70 17.19 -0.13
CA THR A 292 -12.51 16.35 -0.10
C THR A 292 -11.61 16.78 1.04
N GLU A 293 -11.81 16.27 2.22
CA GLU A 293 -10.74 16.18 3.21
C GLU A 293 -9.98 14.86 2.97
N PHE A 294 -8.83 14.96 2.34
CA PHE A 294 -7.87 13.86 2.26
C PHE A 294 -7.25 13.68 3.64
N ILE A 295 -7.64 12.65 4.36
CA ILE A 295 -6.99 12.26 5.59
C ILE A 295 -5.95 11.19 5.28
N ASP A 296 -4.72 11.61 5.45
CA ASP A 296 -3.41 10.96 5.50
C ASP A 296 -3.33 9.42 5.56
N HIS A 297 -2.64 8.89 4.55
CA HIS A 297 -1.92 7.60 4.46
C HIS A 297 -2.64 6.29 4.69
N GLY A 298 -2.99 5.65 3.59
CA GLY A 298 -3.37 4.24 3.51
C GLY A 298 -4.74 3.92 4.09
N SER A 299 -5.53 4.92 4.30
CA SER A 299 -6.97 4.90 4.38
C SER A 299 -7.43 6.27 3.89
N VAL A 300 -7.78 6.35 2.63
CA VAL A 300 -8.54 7.48 2.12
C VAL A 300 -9.90 7.38 2.80
N GLU A 301 -10.09 8.10 3.89
CA GLU A 301 -11.43 8.41 4.34
C GLU A 301 -11.97 9.41 3.33
N PHE A 302 -12.74 8.92 2.36
CA PHE A 302 -13.60 9.80 1.60
C PHE A 302 -14.57 10.43 2.59
N ALA A 303 -14.37 11.69 2.92
CA ALA A 303 -15.49 12.49 3.35
C ALA A 303 -16.45 12.44 2.16
N GLY A 304 -17.55 11.72 2.31
CA GLY A 304 -18.52 11.56 1.25
C GLY A 304 -18.88 12.93 0.71
N ASN A 305 -18.96 13.05 -0.60
CA ASN A 305 -19.53 14.27 -1.15
C ASN A 305 -20.94 14.45 -0.56
N GLU A 306 -21.35 15.65 -0.26
CA GLU A 306 -22.61 15.96 0.41
C GLU A 306 -23.81 15.29 -0.26
N PHE A 307 -23.71 15.01 -1.57
CA PHE A 307 -24.73 14.39 -2.40
C PHE A 307 -24.48 12.91 -2.73
N GLY A 308 -23.34 12.33 -2.33
CA GLY A 308 -23.04 10.91 -2.54
C GLY A 308 -23.09 10.45 -4.01
N HIS A 309 -22.73 11.28 -4.97
CA HIS A 309 -22.72 10.93 -6.39
C HIS A 309 -21.38 10.38 -6.83
N TYR A 310 -21.35 9.20 -7.46
CA TYR A 310 -20.14 8.54 -7.93
C TYR A 310 -20.27 8.09 -9.38
N PHE A 311 -19.27 8.36 -10.21
CA PHE A 311 -19.21 7.82 -11.56
C PHE A 311 -19.10 6.30 -11.56
N THR A 312 -19.71 5.69 -12.58
CA THR A 312 -19.51 4.27 -12.88
C THR A 312 -18.42 4.05 -13.93
N ASP A 313 -18.01 2.78 -14.06
CA ASP A 313 -17.14 2.31 -15.12
C ASP A 313 -15.77 3.00 -15.18
N THR A 314 -15.18 3.25 -14.01
CA THR A 314 -13.83 3.82 -13.96
C THR A 314 -12.76 2.77 -14.30
N HIS A 315 -11.65 3.26 -14.81
CA HIS A 315 -10.49 2.45 -15.20
C HIS A 315 -9.21 3.16 -14.79
N MET A 316 -8.34 2.43 -14.12
CA MET A 316 -7.07 2.95 -13.65
C MET A 316 -5.95 1.97 -13.98
N ARG A 317 -4.82 2.51 -14.42
CA ARG A 317 -3.59 1.76 -14.70
C ARG A 317 -2.40 2.51 -14.11
N SER A 318 -1.49 1.78 -13.49
CA SER A 318 -0.24 2.34 -12.97
C SER A 318 0.94 1.49 -13.43
N PHE A 319 1.99 2.17 -13.84
CA PHE A 319 3.28 1.60 -14.18
C PHE A 319 4.30 2.18 -13.19
N VAL A 320 4.93 1.35 -12.40
CA VAL A 320 5.89 1.78 -11.38
C VAL A 320 7.23 1.10 -11.64
N THR A 321 8.28 1.88 -11.63
CA THR A 321 9.65 1.36 -11.67
C THR A 321 10.47 2.00 -10.57
N LYS A 322 11.31 1.21 -9.92
CA LYS A 322 12.23 1.67 -8.87
C LYS A 322 13.57 1.00 -9.03
N ALA A 323 14.62 1.77 -8.87
CA ALA A 323 15.98 1.28 -8.80
C ALA A 323 16.66 1.83 -7.54
N ARG A 324 17.36 0.98 -6.82
CA ARG A 324 18.13 1.34 -5.62
C ARG A 324 19.53 0.80 -5.76
N TRP A 325 20.50 1.70 -5.85
CA TRP A 325 21.89 1.39 -6.13
C TRP A 325 22.81 1.81 -4.98
N GLU A 326 23.56 0.87 -4.44
CA GLU A 326 24.63 1.12 -3.48
C GLU A 326 25.90 1.49 -4.23
N PHE A 327 26.10 2.77 -4.51
CA PHE A 327 27.24 3.25 -5.28
C PHE A 327 28.52 3.39 -4.44
N ALA A 328 28.36 3.55 -3.11
CA ALA A 328 29.47 3.59 -2.16
C ALA A 328 29.05 2.96 -0.82
N PRO A 329 29.98 2.51 0.02
CA PRO A 329 29.66 2.01 1.36
C PRO A 329 28.82 3.03 2.14
N LYS A 330 27.68 2.59 2.68
CA LYS A 330 26.69 3.43 3.42
C LYS A 330 25.92 4.43 2.58
N TRP A 331 26.10 4.51 1.27
CA TRP A 331 25.39 5.43 0.41
C TRP A 331 24.59 4.69 -0.66
N LYS A 332 23.33 5.03 -0.77
CA LYS A 332 22.47 4.50 -1.82
C LYS A 332 21.79 5.65 -2.57
N LEU A 333 21.64 5.48 -3.87
CA LEU A 333 20.79 6.30 -4.72
C LEU A 333 19.55 5.50 -5.04
N MET A 334 18.39 6.07 -4.78
CA MET A 334 17.09 5.50 -5.15
C MET A 334 16.43 6.40 -6.19
N LEU A 335 16.02 5.80 -7.29
CA LEU A 335 15.24 6.43 -8.36
C LEU A 335 13.91 5.69 -8.48
N LYS A 336 12.81 6.43 -8.63
CA LYS A 336 11.48 5.86 -8.84
C LYS A 336 10.73 6.66 -9.90
N GLY A 337 10.15 5.98 -10.86
CA GLY A 337 9.24 6.53 -11.86
C GLY A 337 7.86 5.90 -11.72
N MET A 338 6.81 6.69 -11.82
CA MET A 338 5.42 6.23 -11.78
C MET A 338 4.64 6.90 -12.91
N TYR A 339 3.82 6.14 -13.60
CA TYR A 339 2.94 6.65 -14.64
C TYR A 339 1.54 6.09 -14.42
N ASP A 340 0.64 6.97 -14.03
CA ASP A 340 -0.73 6.65 -13.68
C ASP A 340 -1.69 7.17 -14.76
N VAL A 341 -2.66 6.37 -15.15
CA VAL A 341 -3.68 6.71 -16.14
C VAL A 341 -5.04 6.38 -15.60
N THR A 342 -5.94 7.36 -15.57
CA THR A 342 -7.30 7.20 -15.03
C THR A 342 -8.34 7.74 -16.02
N GLY A 343 -9.49 7.07 -16.11
CA GLY A 343 -10.58 7.51 -16.97
C GLY A 343 -11.86 6.70 -16.81
N LEU A 344 -12.84 7.02 -17.64
CA LEU A 344 -14.12 6.32 -17.74
C LEU A 344 -14.12 5.40 -18.97
N ARG A 345 -14.46 4.13 -18.80
CA ARG A 345 -14.42 3.13 -19.87
C ARG A 345 -15.46 3.35 -20.95
N LYS A 346 -16.65 3.77 -20.57
CA LYS A 346 -17.81 3.88 -21.48
C LYS A 346 -18.01 5.27 -22.05
N GLN A 347 -17.32 6.28 -21.56
CA GLN A 347 -17.39 7.65 -22.05
C GLN A 347 -16.14 8.00 -22.84
N ALA A 348 -16.22 7.98 -24.17
CA ALA A 348 -15.06 8.22 -25.04
C ALA A 348 -14.33 9.55 -24.78
N ALA A 349 -15.07 10.60 -24.40
CA ALA A 349 -14.52 11.90 -24.07
C ALA A 349 -13.62 11.87 -22.82
N TYR A 350 -13.91 11.02 -21.88
CA TYR A 350 -13.18 10.90 -20.61
C TYR A 350 -12.35 9.62 -20.50
N LYS A 351 -12.19 8.89 -21.60
CA LYS A 351 -11.28 7.77 -21.63
C LYS A 351 -9.84 8.25 -21.46
N ASP A 352 -9.15 7.69 -20.45
CA ASP A 352 -7.75 8.06 -20.15
C ASP A 352 -7.55 9.59 -20.03
N TYR A 353 -8.54 10.30 -19.44
CA TYR A 353 -8.55 11.77 -19.43
C TYR A 353 -7.45 12.35 -18.53
N ARG A 354 -7.03 11.62 -17.52
CA ARG A 354 -6.02 12.00 -16.54
C ARG A 354 -4.79 11.10 -16.68
N LYS A 355 -3.62 11.71 -16.80
CA LYS A 355 -2.32 11.04 -16.84
C LYS A 355 -1.38 11.73 -15.87
N VAL A 356 -0.75 10.99 -15.00
CA VAL A 356 0.19 11.53 -14.00
C VAL A 356 1.54 10.87 -14.18
N LEU A 357 2.55 11.66 -14.53
CA LEU A 357 3.94 11.24 -14.53
C LEU A 357 4.60 11.73 -13.26
N SER A 358 5.05 10.79 -12.41
CA SER A 358 5.77 11.11 -11.18
C SER A 358 7.19 10.57 -11.27
N TYR A 359 8.16 11.35 -10.80
CA TYR A 359 9.55 10.97 -10.75
C TYR A 359 10.16 11.39 -9.42
N LEU A 360 10.92 10.50 -8.83
CA LEU A 360 11.51 10.66 -7.51
C LEU A 360 12.97 10.21 -7.52
N ALA A 361 13.82 11.02 -6.90
CA ALA A 361 15.19 10.68 -6.61
C ALA A 361 15.47 10.89 -5.13
N SER A 362 16.14 9.95 -4.49
CA SER A 362 16.57 10.06 -3.09
C SER A 362 18.02 9.62 -2.93
N LEU A 363 18.80 10.46 -2.27
CA LEU A 363 20.13 10.12 -1.77
C LEU A 363 19.98 9.66 -0.32
N GLU A 364 20.35 8.41 -0.04
CA GLU A 364 20.21 7.78 1.26
C GLU A 364 21.59 7.51 1.89
N TYR A 365 21.75 7.88 3.16
CA TYR A 365 22.94 7.63 3.95
C TYR A 365 22.63 6.74 5.15
N TYR A 366 23.38 5.65 5.29
CA TYR A 366 23.27 4.64 6.35
C TYR A 366 24.44 4.76 7.32
N PRO A 367 24.35 5.62 8.36
CA PRO A 367 25.50 5.88 9.26
C PRO A 367 25.91 4.65 10.05
N VAL A 368 24.95 3.81 10.45
CA VAL A 368 25.15 2.66 11.34
C VAL A 368 24.68 1.39 10.63
N ARG A 369 25.60 0.47 10.35
CA ARG A 369 25.28 -0.78 9.62
C ARG A 369 24.47 -1.79 10.43
N SER A 370 24.62 -1.79 11.75
CA SER A 370 23.91 -2.68 12.67
C SER A 370 22.50 -2.16 13.04
N GLN A 371 22.03 -1.11 12.37
CA GLN A 371 20.70 -0.53 12.60
C GLN A 371 20.01 -0.25 11.27
N ASP A 372 18.71 -0.45 11.20
CA ASP A 372 17.89 -0.04 10.06
C ASP A 372 17.54 1.46 10.19
N PHE A 373 18.60 2.27 10.10
CA PHE A 373 18.54 3.72 10.19
C PHE A 373 19.17 4.37 8.96
N ARG A 374 18.45 5.29 8.36
CA ARG A 374 18.96 6.11 7.25
C ARG A 374 18.50 7.55 7.34
N VAL A 375 19.38 8.45 6.91
CA VAL A 375 19.08 9.84 6.62
C VAL A 375 18.96 9.98 5.10
N TYR A 376 18.06 10.81 4.63
CA TYR A 376 17.82 10.97 3.20
C TYR A 376 17.55 12.42 2.79
N LEU A 377 17.92 12.73 1.56
CA LEU A 377 17.47 13.89 0.83
C LEU A 377 16.72 13.39 -0.41
N ALA A 378 15.46 13.77 -0.54
CA ALA A 378 14.60 13.32 -1.63
C ALA A 378 13.98 14.50 -2.38
N TYR A 379 13.82 14.32 -3.69
CA TYR A 379 13.04 15.20 -4.55
C TYR A 379 11.97 14.40 -5.27
N LEU A 380 10.74 14.89 -5.26
CA LEU A 380 9.61 14.36 -6.01
C LEU A 380 9.05 15.45 -6.92
N GLY A 381 8.88 15.14 -8.20
CA GLY A 381 8.11 15.93 -9.15
C GLY A 381 6.93 15.14 -9.68
N ARG A 382 5.77 15.78 -9.84
CA ARG A 382 4.58 15.19 -10.45
C ARG A 382 4.02 16.12 -11.51
N HIS A 383 3.72 15.56 -12.68
CA HIS A 383 3.08 16.25 -13.79
C HIS A 383 1.72 15.61 -14.06
N TYR A 384 0.67 16.39 -13.85
CA TYR A 384 -0.71 16.03 -14.15
C TYR A 384 -1.08 16.58 -15.52
N ALA A 385 -1.39 15.71 -16.46
CA ALA A 385 -1.83 16.06 -17.80
C ALA A 385 -3.27 15.59 -18.01
N TYR A 386 -4.11 16.50 -18.46
CA TYR A 386 -5.52 16.26 -18.68
C TYR A 386 -5.87 16.39 -20.15
N ASN A 387 -6.85 15.62 -20.62
CA ASN A 387 -7.34 15.80 -21.98
C ASN A 387 -8.26 17.02 -22.09
N LYS A 388 -8.46 17.51 -23.31
CA LYS A 388 -9.27 18.71 -23.57
C LYS A 388 -10.73 18.58 -23.13
N ALA A 389 -11.30 17.37 -23.18
CA ALA A 389 -12.70 17.14 -22.83
C ALA A 389 -12.97 17.33 -21.33
N SER A 390 -11.98 17.08 -20.49
CA SER A 390 -12.09 17.31 -19.04
C SER A 390 -12.16 18.79 -18.68
N ALA A 391 -11.66 19.67 -19.57
CA ALA A 391 -11.48 21.11 -19.36
C ALA A 391 -10.72 21.44 -18.05
N LEU A 392 -9.87 20.53 -17.58
CA LEU A 392 -8.96 20.70 -16.46
C LEU A 392 -7.60 21.19 -16.99
N ASP A 393 -6.96 22.06 -16.22
CA ASP A 393 -5.63 22.56 -16.55
C ASP A 393 -4.55 21.59 -16.11
N ASN A 394 -3.53 21.43 -16.94
CA ASN A 394 -2.34 20.68 -16.57
C ASN A 394 -1.64 21.37 -15.39
N ARG A 395 -1.11 20.57 -14.46
CA ARG A 395 -0.40 21.11 -13.30
C ARG A 395 0.86 20.32 -12.98
N TYR A 396 1.78 21.00 -12.34
CA TYR A 396 3.01 20.42 -11.80
C TYR A 396 3.03 20.60 -10.30
N THR A 397 3.53 19.61 -9.58
CA THR A 397 3.80 19.73 -8.15
C THR A 397 5.20 19.23 -7.86
N ASN A 398 5.84 19.84 -6.86
CA ASN A 398 7.21 19.55 -6.48
C ASN A 398 7.30 19.41 -4.97
N ARG A 399 8.20 18.53 -4.51
CA ARG A 399 8.44 18.29 -3.09
C ARG A 399 9.91 17.99 -2.85
N ILE A 400 10.51 18.65 -1.88
CA ILE A 400 11.85 18.38 -1.38
C ILE A 400 11.72 17.97 0.07
N GLU A 401 12.37 16.87 0.45
CA GLU A 401 12.37 16.36 1.80
C GLU A 401 13.80 16.03 2.26
N LEU A 402 14.17 16.55 3.42
CA LEU A 402 15.32 16.09 4.20
C LEU A 402 14.80 15.41 5.47
N GLY A 403 15.10 14.13 5.63
CA GLY A 403 14.50 13.38 6.73
C GLY A 403 15.30 12.15 7.12
N PHE A 404 14.69 11.37 7.99
CA PHE A 404 15.24 10.08 8.39
C PHE A 404 14.13 9.02 8.49
N MET A 405 14.54 7.77 8.35
CA MET A 405 13.73 6.57 8.59
C MET A 405 14.47 5.67 9.54
N TYR A 406 13.81 5.24 10.60
CA TYR A 406 14.41 4.36 11.59
C TYR A 406 13.41 3.27 12.01
N ARG A 407 13.77 2.03 11.72
CA ARG A 407 13.12 0.86 12.29
C ARG A 407 13.89 0.41 13.52
N ILE A 408 13.39 0.80 14.67
CA ILE A 408 14.01 0.52 15.96
C ILE A 408 13.61 -0.88 16.39
N LYS A 409 14.55 -1.80 16.43
CA LYS A 409 14.36 -3.14 17.00
C LYS A 409 14.61 -3.04 18.50
N CYS A 410 13.53 -3.12 19.30
CA CYS A 410 13.62 -2.98 20.75
C CYS A 410 14.00 -4.30 21.42
N TYR A 411 13.46 -5.41 20.92
CA TYR A 411 13.73 -6.76 21.43
C TYR A 411 13.68 -7.80 20.31
#